data_623c390ebee29efe1c46118ff83ca000
#
_entry.id   623c390ebee29efe1c46118ff83ca000
#
_cell.length_a   1.000
_cell.length_b   1.000
_cell.length_c   1.000
_cell.angle_alpha   90.00
_cell.angle_beta   90.00
_cell.angle_gamma   90.00
#
_symmetry.space_group_name_H-M   'P 1'
#
loop_
_entity.id
_entity.type
_entity.pdbx_description
1 polymer ?
#
loop_
_entity_poly.entity_id
_entity_poly.type
_entity_poly.pdbx_seq_one_letter_code
_entity_poly.pdbx_strand_id
1 'polypeptide(L)'
;MHPVRDHTHLNYDIVGGHLANYDFMICLNHFKGHPMGGFGGAIKNLSIGCASSNGKAYIHSAGKMNKLNMDSVWTPKYIASQDAFLESMAAAAQAVVNYFQKENGIIYISVMNNMSIDCDCVDHPAPVKLEDYGILASTDPVALDQACVDIINNQKVTAKNDPTDLLKRIDKQHGTHTIDWAEKIGLGSKKYTIVNIDKK
;
A
#
# COMPACT_ATOMS: atom_id res chain seq x y z
N MET A 1 8.54 -16.69 7.79
CA MET A 1 7.08 -16.60 7.75
C MET A 1 6.61 -15.89 9.01
N HIS A 2 5.73 -14.92 8.87
CA HIS A 2 5.15 -14.19 9.98
C HIS A 2 3.65 -14.52 10.07
N PRO A 3 3.08 -14.70 11.28
CA PRO A 3 1.66 -14.99 11.43
C PRO A 3 0.83 -13.77 11.03
N VAL A 4 -0.23 -13.99 10.26
CA VAL A 4 -1.30 -13.02 10.05
C VAL A 4 -2.38 -13.21 11.11
N ARG A 5 -3.16 -12.16 11.43
CA ARG A 5 -4.34 -12.26 12.28
C ARG A 5 -5.61 -12.45 11.47
N ASP A 6 -5.63 -11.85 10.28
CA ASP A 6 -6.73 -12.03 9.35
C ASP A 6 -6.45 -13.24 8.44
N HIS A 7 -7.14 -14.33 8.71
CA HIS A 7 -7.03 -15.58 7.96
C HIS A 7 -8.02 -15.69 6.79
N THR A 8 -8.61 -14.58 6.35
CA THR A 8 -9.61 -14.61 5.25
C THR A 8 -8.99 -15.16 3.96
N HIS A 9 -7.75 -14.75 3.64
CA HIS A 9 -7.06 -15.16 2.43
C HIS A 9 -5.68 -15.76 2.69
N LEU A 10 -4.97 -15.25 3.69
CA LEU A 10 -3.60 -15.66 4.01
C LEU A 10 -3.55 -16.38 5.35
N ASN A 11 -2.78 -17.47 5.43
CA ASN A 11 -2.51 -18.13 6.71
C ASN A 11 -1.26 -17.56 7.40
N TYR A 12 -0.35 -16.96 6.63
CA TYR A 12 0.91 -16.38 7.07
C TYR A 12 1.41 -15.39 6.01
N ASP A 13 2.39 -14.56 6.35
CA ASP A 13 3.13 -13.74 5.40
C ASP A 13 4.52 -14.31 5.14
N ILE A 14 5.01 -14.19 3.90
CA ILE A 14 6.33 -14.68 3.46
C ILE A 14 7.21 -13.49 3.11
N VAL A 15 7.85 -12.94 4.13
CA VAL A 15 8.70 -11.76 4.02
C VAL A 15 10.12 -12.08 3.57
N GLY A 16 10.92 -11.05 3.27
CA GLY A 16 12.35 -11.17 3.03
C GLY A 16 13.08 -11.77 4.24
N GLY A 17 14.07 -12.65 3.99
CA GLY A 17 14.71 -13.46 5.03
C GLY A 17 15.45 -12.66 6.11
N HIS A 18 15.84 -11.42 5.82
CA HIS A 18 16.59 -10.55 6.75
C HIS A 18 15.71 -9.53 7.49
N LEU A 19 14.37 -9.53 7.27
CA LEU A 19 13.49 -8.58 7.94
C LEU A 19 13.61 -8.64 9.47
N ALA A 20 13.76 -9.84 10.00
CA ALA A 20 13.90 -10.08 11.45
C ALA A 20 15.24 -9.65 12.06
N ASN A 21 16.18 -9.13 11.26
CA ASN A 21 17.46 -8.64 11.76
C ASN A 21 17.41 -7.14 12.16
N TYR A 22 16.25 -6.51 12.04
CA TYR A 22 16.08 -5.09 12.32
C TYR A 22 15.12 -4.88 13.50
N ASP A 23 15.45 -3.92 14.35
CA ASP A 23 14.69 -3.58 15.56
C ASP A 23 13.69 -2.44 15.31
N PHE A 24 13.82 -1.71 14.20
CA PHE A 24 13.01 -0.56 13.84
C PHE A 24 12.89 -0.43 12.32
N MET A 25 11.77 0.12 11.84
CA MET A 25 11.56 0.35 10.41
C MET A 25 11.14 1.79 10.12
N ILE A 26 11.68 2.36 9.07
CA ILE A 26 11.12 3.55 8.40
C ILE A 26 10.47 3.10 7.10
N CYS A 27 9.15 3.18 7.04
CA CYS A 27 8.39 2.92 5.82
C CYS A 27 8.29 4.22 5.01
N LEU A 28 9.30 4.46 4.17
CA LEU A 28 9.33 5.60 3.26
C LEU A 28 8.73 5.18 1.91
N ASN A 29 7.63 5.80 1.52
CA ASN A 29 6.96 5.48 0.26
C ASN A 29 6.71 6.73 -0.58
N HIS A 30 6.66 6.56 -1.90
CA HIS A 30 6.18 7.51 -2.87
C HIS A 30 4.69 7.25 -3.11
N PHE A 31 3.83 8.25 -2.85
CA PHE A 31 2.40 8.13 -3.12
C PHE A 31 2.11 8.36 -4.61
N LYS A 32 1.47 7.42 -5.27
CA LYS A 32 1.12 7.46 -6.70
C LYS A 32 0.05 6.44 -7.04
N GLY A 33 -0.42 6.47 -8.29
CA GLY A 33 -1.27 5.43 -8.83
C GLY A 33 -0.59 4.06 -8.93
N HIS A 34 -1.41 3.02 -9.08
CA HIS A 34 -0.92 1.66 -9.29
C HIS A 34 -1.90 0.86 -10.13
N PRO A 35 -1.43 0.10 -11.15
CA PRO A 35 -2.30 -0.61 -12.09
C PRO A 35 -3.16 -1.69 -11.44
N MET A 36 -2.70 -2.32 -10.37
CA MET A 36 -3.44 -3.37 -9.66
C MET A 36 -4.05 -2.90 -8.35
N GLY A 37 -3.34 -2.13 -7.54
CA GLY A 37 -3.79 -1.72 -6.22
C GLY A 37 -4.58 -0.41 -6.18
N GLY A 38 -4.78 0.25 -7.34
CA GLY A 38 -5.39 1.58 -7.41
C GLY A 38 -4.38 2.69 -7.08
N PHE A 39 -3.73 2.61 -5.93
CA PHE A 39 -2.63 3.48 -5.53
C PHE A 39 -1.52 2.69 -4.82
N GLY A 40 -0.36 3.30 -4.67
CA GLY A 40 0.75 2.85 -3.85
C GLY A 40 0.97 3.82 -2.70
N GLY A 41 0.82 3.33 -1.47
CA GLY A 41 1.02 4.05 -0.22
C GLY A 41 1.75 3.19 0.80
N ALA A 42 1.62 3.51 2.09
CA ALA A 42 2.31 2.84 3.19
C ALA A 42 1.89 1.36 3.32
N ILE A 43 0.59 1.04 3.24
CA ILE A 43 0.08 -0.33 3.35
C ILE A 43 0.69 -1.21 2.24
N LYS A 44 0.66 -0.74 1.00
CA LYS A 44 1.25 -1.46 -0.12
C LYS A 44 2.77 -1.60 0.02
N ASN A 45 3.46 -0.57 0.48
CA ASN A 45 4.90 -0.61 0.70
C ASN A 45 5.30 -1.66 1.76
N LEU A 46 4.55 -1.75 2.86
CA LEU A 46 4.75 -2.78 3.86
C LEU A 46 4.49 -4.19 3.30
N SER A 47 3.34 -4.40 2.67
CA SER A 47 2.94 -5.73 2.20
C SER A 47 3.83 -6.24 1.07
N ILE A 48 3.81 -5.56 -0.08
CA ILE A 48 4.54 -6.02 -1.28
C ILE A 48 6.04 -5.70 -1.17
N GLY A 49 6.41 -4.59 -0.51
CA GLY A 49 7.81 -4.21 -0.33
C GLY A 49 8.59 -5.14 0.59
N CYS A 50 7.99 -5.59 1.69
CA CYS A 50 8.62 -6.52 2.63
C CYS A 50 8.54 -8.00 2.18
N ALA A 51 7.60 -8.32 1.28
CA ALA A 51 7.41 -9.69 0.81
C ALA A 51 8.60 -10.19 -0.03
N SER A 52 8.98 -11.45 0.20
CA SER A 52 9.88 -12.18 -0.70
C SER A 52 9.19 -12.44 -2.05
N SER A 53 9.92 -12.96 -3.06
CA SER A 53 9.31 -13.34 -4.34
C SER A 53 8.13 -14.32 -4.17
N ASN A 54 8.27 -15.29 -3.25
CA ASN A 54 7.19 -16.21 -2.91
C ASN A 54 6.04 -15.49 -2.19
N GLY A 55 6.35 -14.54 -1.30
CA GLY A 55 5.36 -13.72 -0.60
C GLY A 55 4.56 -12.86 -1.55
N LYS A 56 5.21 -12.22 -2.53
CA LYS A 56 4.51 -11.46 -3.57
C LYS A 56 3.52 -12.33 -4.35
N ALA A 57 3.93 -13.53 -4.76
CA ALA A 57 3.03 -14.47 -5.43
C ALA A 57 1.86 -14.89 -4.53
N TYR A 58 2.13 -15.11 -3.23
CA TYR A 58 1.13 -15.51 -2.25
C TYR A 58 0.08 -14.42 -2.01
N ILE A 59 0.51 -13.15 -1.87
CA ILE A 59 -0.37 -12.00 -1.72
C ILE A 59 -1.19 -11.77 -3.00
N HIS A 60 -0.56 -11.74 -4.19
CA HIS A 60 -1.26 -11.48 -5.45
C HIS A 60 -2.26 -12.57 -5.81
N SER A 61 -2.05 -13.79 -5.35
CA SER A 61 -2.96 -14.91 -5.57
C SER A 61 -4.00 -15.09 -4.45
N ALA A 62 -4.05 -14.20 -3.45
CA ALA A 62 -4.87 -14.37 -2.26
C ALA A 62 -4.72 -15.77 -1.65
N GLY A 63 -3.47 -16.14 -1.33
CA GLY A 63 -3.15 -17.39 -0.65
C GLY A 63 -3.05 -18.65 -1.51
N LYS A 64 -3.31 -18.58 -2.83
CA LYS A 64 -3.34 -19.77 -3.70
C LYS A 64 -1.95 -20.24 -4.14
N MET A 65 -0.93 -19.36 -4.16
CA MET A 65 0.43 -19.68 -4.63
C MET A 65 1.48 -19.25 -3.61
N ASN A 66 1.98 -20.16 -2.82
CA ASN A 66 2.99 -19.90 -1.78
C ASN A 66 4.45 -20.12 -2.25
N LYS A 67 4.64 -20.61 -3.47
CA LYS A 67 5.92 -20.71 -4.15
C LYS A 67 5.78 -20.17 -5.56
N LEU A 68 6.55 -19.13 -5.87
CA LEU A 68 6.45 -18.46 -7.16
C LEU A 68 6.74 -19.42 -8.31
N ASN A 69 5.83 -19.45 -9.28
CA ASN A 69 6.02 -20.08 -10.57
C ASN A 69 5.64 -19.04 -11.66
N MET A 70 6.65 -18.57 -12.39
CA MET A 70 6.50 -17.52 -13.39
C MET A 70 5.59 -17.92 -14.55
N ASP A 71 5.55 -19.20 -14.91
CA ASP A 71 4.74 -19.70 -16.03
C ASP A 71 3.23 -19.71 -15.71
N SER A 72 2.88 -19.70 -14.43
CA SER A 72 1.48 -19.87 -14.01
C SER A 72 0.92 -18.77 -13.12
N VAL A 73 1.76 -17.88 -12.54
CA VAL A 73 1.31 -16.87 -11.57
C VAL A 73 0.21 -15.94 -12.11
N TRP A 74 0.22 -15.67 -13.41
CA TRP A 74 -0.77 -14.80 -14.08
C TRP A 74 -1.86 -15.59 -14.82
N THR A 75 -2.00 -16.89 -14.54
CA THR A 75 -3.10 -17.67 -15.10
C THR A 75 -4.39 -17.49 -14.29
N PRO A 76 -5.58 -17.74 -14.88
CA PRO A 76 -6.87 -17.61 -14.17
C PRO A 76 -6.96 -18.44 -12.89
N LYS A 77 -6.19 -19.52 -12.79
CA LYS A 77 -6.12 -20.37 -11.59
C LYS A 77 -5.61 -19.61 -10.36
N TYR A 78 -4.64 -18.70 -10.55
CA TYR A 78 -3.94 -18.04 -9.47
C TYR A 78 -4.25 -16.55 -9.35
N ILE A 79 -4.86 -15.95 -10.37
CA ILE A 79 -5.33 -14.57 -10.27
C ILE A 79 -6.43 -14.50 -9.20
N ALA A 80 -6.23 -13.63 -8.21
CA ALA A 80 -7.24 -13.31 -7.21
C ALA A 80 -8.31 -12.37 -7.79
N SER A 81 -9.50 -12.34 -7.18
CA SER A 81 -10.40 -11.21 -7.39
C SER A 81 -9.75 -9.92 -6.85
N GLN A 82 -10.19 -8.78 -7.37
CA GLN A 82 -9.61 -7.49 -6.99
C GLN A 82 -9.64 -7.29 -5.47
N ASP A 83 -10.79 -7.48 -4.84
CA ASP A 83 -10.94 -7.26 -3.39
C ASP A 83 -10.12 -8.27 -2.58
N ALA A 84 -10.10 -9.55 -2.95
CA ALA A 84 -9.28 -10.56 -2.27
C ALA A 84 -7.78 -10.24 -2.32
N PHE A 85 -7.29 -9.65 -3.42
CA PHE A 85 -5.92 -9.17 -3.51
C PHE A 85 -5.67 -7.98 -2.57
N LEU A 86 -6.58 -7.00 -2.54
CA LEU A 86 -6.47 -5.81 -1.68
C LEU A 86 -6.53 -6.20 -0.19
N GLU A 87 -7.42 -7.11 0.18
CA GLU A 87 -7.55 -7.67 1.54
C GLU A 87 -6.28 -8.43 1.95
N SER A 88 -5.71 -9.21 1.02
CA SER A 88 -4.44 -9.92 1.25
C SER A 88 -3.27 -8.95 1.46
N MET A 89 -3.23 -7.82 0.77
CA MET A 89 -2.22 -6.78 1.03
C MET A 89 -2.37 -6.22 2.45
N ALA A 90 -3.59 -5.92 2.89
CA ALA A 90 -3.82 -5.41 4.25
C ALA A 90 -3.40 -6.43 5.32
N ALA A 91 -3.73 -7.72 5.13
CA ALA A 91 -3.34 -8.80 6.05
C ALA A 91 -1.82 -8.99 6.12
N ALA A 92 -1.12 -8.95 4.98
CA ALA A 92 0.33 -9.03 4.93
C ALA A 92 0.99 -7.81 5.60
N ALA A 93 0.51 -6.58 5.33
CA ALA A 93 0.98 -5.39 6.02
C ALA A 93 0.81 -5.50 7.54
N GLN A 94 -0.34 -6.03 8.00
CA GLN A 94 -0.60 -6.25 9.43
C GLN A 94 0.42 -7.22 10.05
N ALA A 95 0.84 -8.27 9.34
CA ALA A 95 1.86 -9.20 9.84
C ALA A 95 3.20 -8.51 10.08
N VAL A 96 3.61 -7.63 9.16
CA VAL A 96 4.85 -6.82 9.31
C VAL A 96 4.71 -5.85 10.47
N VAL A 97 3.60 -5.12 10.58
CA VAL A 97 3.34 -4.19 11.69
C VAL A 97 3.35 -4.91 13.04
N ASN A 98 2.66 -6.05 13.15
CA ASN A 98 2.62 -6.84 14.38
C ASN A 98 4.01 -7.35 14.80
N TYR A 99 4.90 -7.60 13.85
CA TYR A 99 6.29 -7.96 14.17
C TYR A 99 7.01 -6.77 14.81
N PHE A 100 7.03 -5.62 14.14
CA PHE A 100 7.77 -4.44 14.61
C PHE A 100 7.13 -3.75 15.82
N GLN A 101 5.83 -3.92 16.09
CA GLN A 101 5.21 -3.44 17.33
C GLN A 101 5.77 -4.08 18.60
N LYS A 102 6.33 -5.28 18.51
CA LYS A 102 7.00 -5.97 19.62
C LYS A 102 8.41 -5.46 19.84
N GLU A 103 8.97 -4.80 18.84
CA GLU A 103 10.28 -4.17 18.83
C GLU A 103 10.12 -2.67 19.11
N ASN A 104 10.74 -1.81 18.29
CA ASN A 104 10.70 -0.35 18.47
C ASN A 104 9.70 0.38 17.55
N GLY A 105 8.90 -0.37 16.80
CA GLY A 105 7.84 0.17 15.98
C GLY A 105 8.24 0.55 14.57
N ILE A 106 7.30 1.22 13.88
CA ILE A 106 7.47 1.72 12.51
C ILE A 106 7.06 3.19 12.45
N ILE A 107 7.82 4.00 11.73
CA ILE A 107 7.39 5.33 11.27
C ILE A 107 7.08 5.24 9.78
N TYR A 108 5.98 5.83 9.38
CA TYR A 108 5.51 5.88 8.00
C TYR A 108 5.68 7.28 7.44
N ILE A 109 6.28 7.40 6.25
CA ILE A 109 6.51 8.66 5.55
C ILE A 109 6.03 8.49 4.12
N SER A 110 5.12 9.35 3.69
CA SER A 110 4.55 9.36 2.34
C SER A 110 4.98 10.63 1.61
N VAL A 111 5.71 10.48 0.52
CA VAL A 111 6.16 11.58 -0.33
C VAL A 111 5.13 11.76 -1.45
N MET A 112 4.43 12.90 -1.45
CA MET A 112 3.38 13.26 -2.40
C MET A 112 3.91 14.31 -3.38
N ASN A 113 4.91 13.93 -4.16
CA ASN A 113 5.45 14.75 -5.25
C ASN A 113 5.52 13.91 -6.52
N ASN A 114 5.53 14.56 -7.67
CA ASN A 114 5.65 13.88 -8.96
C ASN A 114 4.69 12.67 -9.12
N MET A 115 3.47 12.81 -8.62
CA MET A 115 2.49 11.73 -8.52
C MET A 115 1.90 11.40 -9.89
N SER A 116 2.24 10.23 -10.43
CA SER A 116 1.66 9.72 -11.68
C SER A 116 0.50 8.75 -11.42
N ILE A 117 -0.26 8.41 -12.45
CA ILE A 117 -1.29 7.36 -12.38
C ILE A 117 -0.70 5.95 -12.37
N ASP A 118 0.58 5.82 -12.71
CA ASP A 118 1.28 4.55 -12.83
C ASP A 118 2.28 4.35 -11.67
N CYS A 119 2.71 3.11 -11.52
CA CYS A 119 3.74 2.75 -10.57
C CYS A 119 5.12 3.17 -11.09
N ASP A 120 6.05 3.54 -10.20
CA ASP A 120 7.46 3.84 -10.54
C ASP A 120 8.18 2.67 -11.21
N CYS A 121 7.60 1.46 -11.14
CA CYS A 121 8.13 0.26 -11.82
C CYS A 121 7.73 0.13 -13.30
N VAL A 122 6.90 1.06 -13.81
CA VAL A 122 6.49 1.07 -15.21
C VAL A 122 7.56 1.78 -16.04
N ASP A 123 7.98 1.16 -17.12
CA ASP A 123 9.08 1.66 -17.99
C ASP A 123 8.73 3.01 -18.66
N HIS A 124 7.49 3.13 -19.13
CA HIS A 124 6.97 4.36 -19.75
C HIS A 124 5.71 4.83 -19.00
N PRO A 125 5.84 5.46 -17.81
CA PRO A 125 4.70 5.93 -17.05
C PRO A 125 3.99 7.09 -17.75
N ALA A 126 2.70 7.21 -17.51
CA ALA A 126 1.92 8.35 -17.98
C ALA A 126 2.49 9.68 -17.41
N PRO A 127 2.37 10.78 -18.15
CA PRO A 127 2.81 12.09 -17.68
C PRO A 127 2.15 12.47 -16.34
N VAL A 128 2.92 13.08 -15.48
CA VAL A 128 2.42 13.65 -14.22
C VAL A 128 1.54 14.85 -14.52
N LYS A 129 0.35 14.88 -13.92
CA LYS A 129 -0.64 15.94 -14.07
C LYS A 129 -1.00 16.63 -12.75
N LEU A 130 -0.42 16.17 -11.64
CA LEU A 130 -0.66 16.74 -10.31
C LEU A 130 0.51 17.62 -9.88
N GLU A 131 0.19 18.71 -9.21
CA GLU A 131 1.18 19.50 -8.45
C GLU A 131 1.64 18.71 -7.23
N ASP A 132 2.86 18.99 -6.79
CA ASP A 132 3.41 18.41 -5.57
C ASP A 132 2.65 18.92 -4.35
N TYR A 133 2.32 18.02 -3.43
CA TYR A 133 1.68 18.41 -2.18
C TYR A 133 2.71 18.56 -1.05
N GLY A 134 3.66 17.65 -0.95
CA GLY A 134 4.67 17.64 0.10
C GLY A 134 4.88 16.26 0.71
N ILE A 135 5.21 16.23 2.01
CA ILE A 135 5.54 15.00 2.73
C ILE A 135 4.63 14.88 3.94
N LEU A 136 4.01 13.71 4.12
CA LEU A 136 3.22 13.37 5.29
C LEU A 136 3.95 12.30 6.10
N ALA A 137 3.85 12.37 7.43
CA ALA A 137 4.36 11.33 8.31
C ALA A 137 3.32 10.95 9.37
N SER A 138 3.32 9.68 9.77
CA SER A 138 2.40 9.14 10.78
C SER A 138 3.02 7.94 11.48
N THR A 139 2.49 7.57 12.63
CA THR A 139 2.73 6.27 13.29
C THR A 139 1.64 5.25 12.98
N ASP A 140 0.66 5.61 12.14
CA ASP A 140 -0.45 4.76 11.69
C ASP A 140 -0.49 4.74 10.15
N PRO A 141 -0.28 3.58 9.48
CA PRO A 141 -0.25 3.50 8.03
C PRO A 141 -1.63 3.69 7.39
N VAL A 142 -2.71 3.34 8.11
CA VAL A 142 -4.09 3.49 7.64
C VAL A 142 -4.48 4.96 7.62
N ALA A 143 -4.18 5.68 8.71
CA ALA A 143 -4.36 7.13 8.80
C ALA A 143 -3.58 7.88 7.70
N LEU A 144 -2.33 7.45 7.46
CA LEU A 144 -1.48 8.07 6.46
C LEU A 144 -2.02 7.89 5.04
N ASP A 145 -2.35 6.65 4.66
CA ASP A 145 -2.89 6.36 3.33
C ASP A 145 -4.25 7.01 3.12
N GLN A 146 -5.12 7.05 4.15
CA GLN A 146 -6.39 7.77 4.09
C GLN A 146 -6.17 9.28 3.87
N ALA A 147 -5.27 9.90 4.62
CA ALA A 147 -4.96 11.31 4.46
C ALA A 147 -4.45 11.64 3.05
N CYS A 148 -3.57 10.80 2.49
CA CYS A 148 -3.07 10.96 1.13
C CYS A 148 -4.21 10.89 0.08
N VAL A 149 -5.11 9.91 0.20
CA VAL A 149 -6.26 9.76 -0.69
C VAL A 149 -7.21 10.95 -0.57
N ASP A 150 -7.50 11.41 0.64
CA ASP A 150 -8.38 12.56 0.88
C ASP A 150 -7.79 13.85 0.31
N ILE A 151 -6.47 14.04 0.42
CA ILE A 151 -5.78 15.17 -0.20
C ILE A 151 -5.99 15.17 -1.70
N ILE A 152 -5.82 14.03 -2.39
CA ILE A 152 -6.03 13.94 -3.84
C ILE A 152 -7.50 14.16 -4.18
N ASN A 153 -8.45 13.60 -3.42
CA ASN A 153 -9.89 13.80 -3.62
C ASN A 153 -10.32 15.28 -3.50
N ASN A 154 -9.64 16.05 -2.66
CA ASN A 154 -9.95 17.46 -2.43
C ASN A 154 -9.20 18.43 -3.38
N GLN A 155 -8.34 17.90 -4.27
CA GLN A 155 -7.64 18.73 -5.25
C GLN A 155 -8.61 19.31 -6.28
N LYS A 156 -8.41 20.60 -6.60
CA LYS A 156 -9.18 21.26 -7.67
C LYS A 156 -8.49 21.05 -9.01
N VAL A 157 -9.28 20.80 -10.04
CA VAL A 157 -8.76 20.77 -11.40
C VAL A 157 -8.39 22.18 -11.84
N THR A 158 -7.16 22.36 -12.29
CA THR A 158 -6.61 23.60 -12.83
C THR A 158 -5.80 23.26 -14.09
N ALA A 159 -5.24 24.27 -14.75
CA ALA A 159 -4.35 24.04 -15.91
C ALA A 159 -3.05 23.31 -15.56
N LYS A 160 -2.64 23.29 -14.27
CA LYS A 160 -1.41 22.68 -13.78
C LYS A 160 -1.65 21.47 -12.86
N ASN A 161 -2.88 21.26 -12.43
CA ASN A 161 -3.22 20.23 -11.46
C ASN A 161 -4.49 19.49 -11.87
N ASP A 162 -4.39 18.23 -12.26
CA ASP A 162 -5.55 17.41 -12.66
C ASP A 162 -5.48 16.02 -12.01
N PRO A 163 -6.19 15.79 -10.89
CA PRO A 163 -6.23 14.51 -10.20
C PRO A 163 -7.14 13.47 -10.88
N THR A 164 -7.88 13.85 -11.93
CA THR A 164 -8.97 13.05 -12.51
C THR A 164 -8.53 11.63 -12.89
N ASP A 165 -7.39 11.49 -13.53
CA ASP A 165 -6.94 10.18 -14.02
C ASP A 165 -6.47 9.28 -12.85
N LEU A 166 -5.83 9.87 -11.84
CA LEU A 166 -5.44 9.14 -10.63
C LEU A 166 -6.66 8.68 -9.83
N LEU A 167 -7.66 9.55 -9.64
CA LEU A 167 -8.91 9.21 -8.97
C LEU A 167 -9.67 8.10 -9.71
N LYS A 168 -9.78 8.18 -11.04
CA LYS A 168 -10.36 7.11 -11.85
C LYS A 168 -9.60 5.78 -11.70
N ARG A 169 -8.27 5.81 -11.58
CA ARG A 169 -7.46 4.61 -11.35
C ARG A 169 -7.74 4.01 -9.98
N ILE A 170 -7.81 4.84 -8.93
CA ILE A 170 -8.13 4.41 -7.57
C ILE A 170 -9.51 3.76 -7.53
N ASP A 171 -10.51 4.42 -8.10
CA ASP A 171 -11.89 3.93 -8.17
C ASP A 171 -12.00 2.63 -8.96
N LYS A 172 -11.47 2.59 -10.19
CA LYS A 172 -11.50 1.41 -11.06
C LYS A 172 -10.90 0.16 -10.41
N GLN A 173 -9.89 0.34 -9.59
CA GLN A 173 -9.19 -0.75 -8.90
C GLN A 173 -9.69 -0.94 -7.46
N HIS A 174 -10.81 -0.34 -7.06
CA HIS A 174 -11.32 -0.37 -5.69
C HIS A 174 -10.25 -0.01 -4.65
N GLY A 175 -9.30 0.88 -4.98
CA GLY A 175 -8.07 1.08 -4.21
C GLY A 175 -8.30 1.39 -2.74
N THR A 176 -9.36 2.15 -2.41
CA THR A 176 -9.72 2.48 -1.01
C THR A 176 -10.17 1.27 -0.19
N HIS A 177 -10.59 0.18 -0.83
CA HIS A 177 -10.95 -1.07 -0.14
C HIS A 177 -9.79 -1.62 0.69
N THR A 178 -8.54 -1.42 0.26
CA THR A 178 -7.36 -1.79 1.07
C THR A 178 -7.33 -1.06 2.41
N ILE A 179 -7.67 0.25 2.42
CA ILE A 179 -7.72 1.07 3.64
C ILE A 179 -8.89 0.62 4.53
N ASP A 180 -10.06 0.40 3.94
CA ASP A 180 -11.27 -0.04 4.67
C ASP A 180 -11.04 -1.41 5.33
N TRP A 181 -10.43 -2.34 4.60
CA TRP A 181 -10.12 -3.65 5.14
C TRP A 181 -9.03 -3.57 6.21
N ALA A 182 -8.00 -2.76 6.01
CA ALA A 182 -6.93 -2.54 6.98
C ALA A 182 -7.47 -2.01 8.32
N GLU A 183 -8.41 -1.05 8.30
CA GLU A 183 -9.10 -0.59 9.51
C GLU A 183 -9.94 -1.72 10.12
N LYS A 184 -10.73 -2.44 9.32
CA LYS A 184 -11.58 -3.55 9.76
C LYS A 184 -10.81 -4.65 10.50
N ILE A 185 -9.61 -5.00 10.02
CA ILE A 185 -8.77 -6.01 10.66
C ILE A 185 -7.90 -5.46 11.80
N GLY A 186 -8.02 -4.18 12.13
CA GLY A 186 -7.32 -3.54 13.24
C GLY A 186 -5.83 -3.24 12.96
N LEU A 187 -5.46 -2.98 11.69
CA LEU A 187 -4.11 -2.52 11.35
C LEU A 187 -3.87 -1.08 11.84
N GLY A 188 -4.87 -0.23 11.78
CA GLY A 188 -4.85 1.16 12.19
C GLY A 188 -6.24 1.79 12.10
N SER A 189 -6.33 3.11 12.04
CA SER A 189 -7.58 3.86 11.94
C SER A 189 -7.55 4.88 10.81
N LYS A 190 -8.68 5.03 10.10
CA LYS A 190 -8.86 6.10 9.10
C LYS A 190 -9.01 7.50 9.69
N LYS A 191 -9.18 7.60 11.02
CA LYS A 191 -9.30 8.89 11.70
C LYS A 191 -7.92 9.52 11.87
N TYR A 192 -7.78 10.76 11.43
CA TYR A 192 -6.53 11.49 11.54
C TYR A 192 -6.75 12.99 11.75
N THR A 193 -5.70 13.69 12.14
CA THR A 193 -5.63 15.17 12.15
C THR A 193 -4.31 15.57 11.50
N ILE A 194 -4.36 16.44 10.50
CA ILE A 194 -3.15 16.98 9.88
C ILE A 194 -2.64 18.15 10.72
N VAL A 195 -1.38 18.05 11.15
CA VAL A 195 -0.63 19.15 11.77
C VAL A 195 0.39 19.65 10.76
N ASN A 196 0.19 20.87 10.26
CA ASN A 196 1.15 21.49 9.35
C ASN A 196 2.31 22.07 10.17
N ILE A 197 3.52 21.52 9.95
CA ILE A 197 4.75 21.92 10.64
C ILE A 197 5.55 23.00 9.90
N ASP A 198 5.21 23.32 8.64
CA ASP A 198 5.87 24.36 7.85
C ASP A 198 5.40 25.78 8.22
N LYS A 199 4.25 25.88 8.86
CA LYS A 199 3.71 27.17 9.35
C LYS A 199 4.15 27.37 10.79
N LYS A 200 5.07 28.29 10.96
CA LYS A 200 5.38 28.88 12.27
C LYS A 200 4.32 29.90 12.67
#